data_775719a4023587bb060f281fa9c19e34
#
_entry.id   775719a4023587bb060f281fa9c19e34
#
_cell.length_a   1.000
_cell.length_b   1.000
_cell.length_c   1.000
_cell.angle_alpha   90.00
_cell.angle_beta   90.00
_cell.angle_gamma   90.00
#
_symmetry.space_group_name_H-M   'P 1'
#
loop_
_entity.id
_entity.type
_entity.pdbx_description
1 polymer ?
#
loop_
_entity_poly.entity_id
_entity_poly.type
_entity_poly.pdbx_seq_one_letter_code
_entity_poly.pdbx_strand_id
1 'polypeptide(L)'
;MTGKLEGKVALVSGGRGGIGRAICDRFVREGAIVYAADLSDTGSMASAANEGARFVKLDVTSEDDAVSVMATVMQEAGKLDVLVNAAGIEIEKTIEHTTLEEWNRSFAVNVTGTFLASKHALPLLRAAVKNGTTASIINFGSYDGFIADPGLAAYCATKGAVHALTRAMACDHGPEGIRVNAICPGYIDTPMLQSFFAGAGSGGKGGTIDTLKEAVRAVHPIRNYGTPEDIANLVNWLASDEARYASGQLWVLDGGLSAQVQQMRL
;
A
#
# COMPACT_ATOMS: atom_id res chain seq x y z
N MET A 1 3.92 28.20 2.64
CA MET A 1 2.83 27.39 3.22
C MET A 1 3.51 26.21 3.91
N THR A 2 3.18 25.93 5.17
CA THR A 2 3.63 24.73 5.87
C THR A 2 3.05 23.50 5.19
N GLY A 3 3.82 22.41 5.12
CA GLY A 3 3.35 21.15 4.53
C GLY A 3 2.16 20.54 5.30
N LYS A 4 1.33 19.73 4.64
CA LYS A 4 0.14 19.12 5.26
C LYS A 4 0.46 18.13 6.39
N LEU A 5 1.69 17.62 6.44
CA LEU A 5 2.17 16.65 7.43
C LEU A 5 3.29 17.22 8.31
N GLU A 6 3.38 18.54 8.42
CA GLU A 6 4.41 19.21 9.22
C GLU A 6 4.48 18.68 10.65
N GLY A 7 5.65 18.15 11.05
CA GLY A 7 5.89 17.56 12.38
C GLY A 7 5.17 16.23 12.68
N LYS A 8 4.45 15.64 11.72
CA LYS A 8 3.90 14.28 11.85
C LYS A 8 5.01 13.24 11.67
N VAL A 9 4.89 12.13 12.38
CA VAL A 9 5.77 10.97 12.29
C VAL A 9 5.05 9.89 11.49
N ALA A 10 5.67 9.39 10.43
CA ALA A 10 5.09 8.40 9.53
C ALA A 10 5.99 7.18 9.38
N LEU A 11 5.41 5.98 9.37
CA LEU A 11 6.05 4.72 9.01
C LEU A 11 5.38 4.16 7.75
N VAL A 12 6.17 3.80 6.75
CA VAL A 12 5.71 3.21 5.49
C VAL A 12 6.38 1.86 5.29
N SER A 13 5.63 0.76 5.41
CA SER A 13 6.14 -0.57 5.04
C SER A 13 6.15 -0.74 3.51
N GLY A 14 7.14 -1.46 2.97
CA GLY A 14 7.40 -1.45 1.53
C GLY A 14 7.92 -0.08 1.03
N GLY A 15 8.51 0.71 1.93
CA GLY A 15 8.91 2.10 1.69
C GLY A 15 10.04 2.29 0.67
N ARG A 16 10.69 1.21 0.24
CA ARG A 16 11.71 1.19 -0.83
C ARG A 16 11.18 0.69 -2.17
N GLY A 17 9.93 0.19 -2.21
CA GLY A 17 9.23 -0.20 -3.44
C GLY A 17 8.64 0.99 -4.20
N GLY A 18 8.10 0.76 -5.41
CA GLY A 18 7.61 1.81 -6.30
C GLY A 18 6.63 2.80 -5.67
N ILE A 19 5.49 2.30 -5.18
CA ILE A 19 4.46 3.15 -4.55
C ILE A 19 4.92 3.63 -3.18
N GLY A 20 5.46 2.74 -2.33
CA GLY A 20 5.90 3.09 -0.98
C GLY A 20 6.95 4.19 -0.98
N ARG A 21 7.89 4.15 -1.94
CA ARG A 21 8.88 5.20 -2.14
C ARG A 21 8.24 6.54 -2.49
N ALA A 22 7.32 6.58 -3.46
CA ALA A 22 6.63 7.82 -3.82
C ALA A 22 5.87 8.42 -2.64
N ILE A 23 5.30 7.57 -1.77
CA ILE A 23 4.66 8.00 -0.52
C ILE A 23 5.70 8.62 0.44
N CYS A 24 6.83 7.95 0.66
CA CYS A 24 7.90 8.48 1.51
C CYS A 24 8.38 9.85 1.01
N ASP A 25 8.67 9.96 -0.30
CA ASP A 25 9.13 11.20 -0.93
C ASP A 25 8.06 12.31 -0.81
N ARG A 26 6.77 11.96 -0.95
CA ARG A 26 5.68 12.91 -0.76
C ARG A 26 5.57 13.37 0.69
N PHE A 27 5.63 12.47 1.64
CA PHE A 27 5.52 12.79 3.06
C PHE A 27 6.67 13.67 3.56
N VAL A 28 7.90 13.40 3.10
CA VAL A 28 9.07 14.25 3.40
C VAL A 28 8.84 15.67 2.85
N ARG A 29 8.39 15.82 1.62
CA ARG A 29 8.06 17.14 1.03
C ARG A 29 6.95 17.87 1.78
N GLU A 30 6.07 17.14 2.47
CA GLU A 30 5.00 17.71 3.28
C GLU A 30 5.39 17.94 4.76
N GLY A 31 6.70 17.79 5.10
CA GLY A 31 7.25 18.12 6.41
C GLY A 31 7.17 17.00 7.45
N ALA A 32 6.86 15.76 7.05
CA ALA A 32 6.84 14.63 7.97
C ALA A 32 8.24 14.09 8.28
N ILE A 33 8.40 13.53 9.48
CA ILE A 33 9.50 12.62 9.82
C ILE A 33 9.11 11.23 9.34
N VAL A 34 9.84 10.67 8.36
CA VAL A 34 9.45 9.45 7.67
C VAL A 34 10.41 8.31 7.96
N TYR A 35 9.86 7.16 8.36
CA TYR A 35 10.55 5.87 8.43
C TYR A 35 10.13 5.01 7.24
N ALA A 36 11.08 4.75 6.34
CA ALA A 36 10.90 3.86 5.19
C ALA A 36 11.29 2.45 5.61
N ALA A 37 10.29 1.62 5.91
CA ALA A 37 10.50 0.25 6.39
C ALA A 37 10.47 -0.74 5.21
N ASP A 38 11.52 -1.57 5.06
CA ASP A 38 11.62 -2.56 3.99
C ASP A 38 12.62 -3.68 4.38
N LEU A 39 12.66 -4.77 3.61
CA LEU A 39 13.61 -5.88 3.79
C LEU A 39 15.06 -5.43 3.61
N SER A 40 15.32 -4.49 2.69
CA SER A 40 16.64 -3.96 2.40
C SER A 40 16.60 -2.47 2.05
N ASP A 41 17.72 -1.78 2.27
CA ASP A 41 17.87 -0.37 1.90
C ASP A 41 18.03 -0.15 0.37
N THR A 42 18.36 -1.22 -0.34
CA THR A 42 18.67 -1.19 -1.78
C THR A 42 17.46 -1.36 -2.67
N GLY A 43 16.30 -0.90 -2.33
CA GLY A 43 15.05 -1.07 -3.09
C GLY A 43 15.21 -1.30 -4.61
N SER A 44 14.22 -1.82 -5.28
CA SER A 44 14.24 -2.25 -6.70
C SER A 44 14.59 -1.16 -7.73
N MET A 45 14.81 0.07 -7.30
CA MET A 45 15.27 1.21 -8.12
C MET A 45 16.42 1.92 -7.41
N ALA A 46 17.64 1.58 -7.84
CA ALA A 46 18.86 2.32 -7.50
C ALA A 46 18.84 3.72 -8.16
N SER A 47 18.07 4.64 -7.66
CA SER A 47 18.17 6.05 -8.03
C SER A 47 18.05 6.90 -6.79
N ALA A 48 18.84 7.97 -6.78
CA ALA A 48 19.04 8.94 -5.71
C ALA A 48 18.01 8.92 -4.57
N ALA A 49 18.53 8.57 -3.40
CA ALA A 49 18.03 8.76 -2.05
C ALA A 49 16.60 9.29 -1.89
N ASN A 50 15.81 8.64 -1.06
CA ASN A 50 14.84 9.34 -0.21
C ASN A 50 15.65 10.30 0.69
N GLU A 51 16.10 11.44 0.15
CA GLU A 51 16.74 12.48 0.95
C GLU A 51 15.73 12.91 2.00
N GLY A 52 15.92 12.45 3.24
CA GLY A 52 15.08 12.77 4.39
C GLY A 52 14.26 11.62 5.00
N ALA A 53 14.01 10.50 4.31
CA ALA A 53 13.39 9.33 4.93
C ALA A 53 14.43 8.40 5.56
N ARG A 54 14.22 8.01 6.82
CA ARG A 54 15.09 7.10 7.56
C ARG A 54 14.76 5.66 7.19
N PHE A 55 15.74 4.89 6.76
CA PHE A 55 15.55 3.46 6.54
C PHE A 55 15.48 2.70 7.87
N VAL A 56 14.53 1.77 7.98
CA VAL A 56 14.46 0.77 9.04
C VAL A 56 14.18 -0.61 8.43
N LYS A 57 14.95 -1.62 8.84
CA LYS A 57 14.77 -2.97 8.33
C LYS A 57 13.50 -3.58 8.92
N LEU A 58 12.64 -4.12 8.05
CA LEU A 58 11.39 -4.78 8.43
C LEU A 58 11.08 -5.93 7.47
N ASP A 59 11.09 -7.15 7.99
CA ASP A 59 10.31 -8.24 7.39
C ASP A 59 8.90 -8.18 7.98
N VAL A 60 7.92 -7.81 7.17
CA VAL A 60 6.53 -7.69 7.64
C VAL A 60 5.93 -9.01 8.14
N THR A 61 6.52 -10.15 7.77
CA THR A 61 6.10 -11.48 8.24
C THR A 61 6.65 -11.86 9.61
N SER A 62 7.61 -11.06 10.13
CA SER A 62 8.27 -11.25 11.43
C SER A 62 7.64 -10.33 12.48
N GLU A 63 7.03 -10.92 13.51
CA GLU A 63 6.51 -10.15 14.64
C GLU A 63 7.63 -9.46 15.43
N ASP A 64 8.79 -10.11 15.58
CA ASP A 64 9.96 -9.54 16.27
C ASP A 64 10.48 -8.30 15.53
N ASP A 65 10.52 -8.31 14.20
CA ASP A 65 10.91 -7.15 13.41
C ASP A 65 9.89 -6.01 13.60
N ALA A 66 8.59 -6.31 13.60
CA ALA A 66 7.54 -5.31 13.85
C ALA A 66 7.70 -4.66 15.23
N VAL A 67 7.94 -5.46 16.27
CA VAL A 67 8.22 -4.96 17.64
C VAL A 67 9.45 -4.06 17.66
N SER A 68 10.57 -4.53 17.06
CA SER A 68 11.83 -3.80 17.02
C SER A 68 11.72 -2.44 16.31
N VAL A 69 11.05 -2.41 15.15
CA VAL A 69 10.82 -1.16 14.41
C VAL A 69 9.97 -0.18 15.21
N MET A 70 8.89 -0.64 15.85
CA MET A 70 8.06 0.23 16.67
C MET A 70 8.81 0.74 17.92
N ALA A 71 9.69 -0.07 18.51
CA ALA A 71 10.57 0.38 19.61
C ALA A 71 11.54 1.48 19.14
N THR A 72 12.12 1.34 17.95
CA THR A 72 12.98 2.36 17.33
C THR A 72 12.23 3.67 17.13
N VAL A 73 11.02 3.63 16.53
CA VAL A 73 10.19 4.82 16.32
C VAL A 73 9.81 5.47 17.66
N MET A 74 9.45 4.66 18.67
CA MET A 74 9.12 5.17 20.00
C MET A 74 10.33 5.87 20.65
N GLN A 75 11.51 5.28 20.54
CA GLN A 75 12.75 5.84 21.13
C GLN A 75 13.14 7.15 20.45
N GLU A 76 13.03 7.24 19.13
CA GLU A 76 13.52 8.39 18.37
C GLU A 76 12.49 9.52 18.26
N ALA A 77 11.19 9.20 18.19
CA ALA A 77 10.14 10.17 17.91
C ALA A 77 9.01 10.23 18.97
N GLY A 78 8.92 9.25 19.87
CA GLY A 78 7.95 9.22 20.98
C GLY A 78 6.50 8.99 20.57
N LYS A 79 6.19 8.93 19.29
CA LYS A 79 4.85 8.76 18.73
C LYS A 79 4.88 8.24 17.30
N LEU A 80 3.74 7.82 16.78
CA LEU A 80 3.50 7.60 15.35
C LEU A 80 2.15 8.24 14.98
N ASP A 81 2.14 9.16 14.03
CA ASP A 81 0.90 9.78 13.55
C ASP A 81 0.28 9.03 12.37
N VAL A 82 1.12 8.42 11.52
CA VAL A 82 0.68 7.76 10.29
C VAL A 82 1.39 6.41 10.12
N LEU A 83 0.60 5.33 9.95
CA LEU A 83 1.09 4.05 9.48
C LEU A 83 0.57 3.79 8.07
N VAL A 84 1.46 3.47 7.12
CA VAL A 84 1.09 3.03 5.77
C VAL A 84 1.57 1.59 5.57
N ASN A 85 0.63 0.67 5.38
CA ASN A 85 0.89 -0.73 5.10
C ASN A 85 0.92 -0.96 3.58
N ALA A 86 2.06 -0.61 2.93
CA ALA A 86 2.22 -0.71 1.48
C ALA A 86 3.07 -1.91 1.03
N ALA A 87 3.65 -2.67 1.96
CA ALA A 87 4.32 -3.93 1.63
C ALA A 87 3.30 -4.95 1.08
N GLY A 88 3.65 -5.61 -0.01
CA GLY A 88 2.80 -6.63 -0.62
C GLY A 88 3.49 -7.35 -1.76
N ILE A 89 3.03 -8.57 -2.02
CA ILE A 89 3.45 -9.39 -3.15
C ILE A 89 2.24 -9.86 -3.94
N GLU A 90 2.48 -10.15 -5.21
CA GLU A 90 1.52 -10.74 -6.12
C GLU A 90 2.10 -12.04 -6.68
N ILE A 91 1.29 -13.11 -6.68
CA ILE A 91 1.63 -14.40 -7.30
C ILE A 91 0.55 -14.68 -8.33
N GLU A 92 0.97 -14.67 -9.60
CA GLU A 92 0.09 -14.82 -10.77
C GLU A 92 -0.08 -16.30 -11.12
N LYS A 93 -1.08 -16.94 -10.50
CA LYS A 93 -1.46 -18.34 -10.73
C LYS A 93 -2.96 -18.56 -10.51
N THR A 94 -3.54 -19.49 -11.31
CA THR A 94 -4.89 -20.01 -11.03
C THR A 94 -4.91 -20.82 -9.74
N ILE A 95 -6.11 -21.06 -9.17
CA ILE A 95 -6.23 -21.80 -7.90
C ILE A 95 -5.62 -23.21 -7.98
N GLU A 96 -5.74 -23.90 -9.12
CA GLU A 96 -5.22 -25.25 -9.31
C GLU A 96 -3.67 -25.32 -9.39
N HIS A 97 -3.03 -24.21 -9.80
CA HIS A 97 -1.58 -24.11 -9.94
C HIS A 97 -0.89 -23.40 -8.77
N THR A 98 -1.66 -22.80 -7.85
CA THR A 98 -1.14 -22.15 -6.64
C THR A 98 -0.79 -23.22 -5.61
N THR A 99 0.49 -23.32 -5.22
CA THR A 99 0.89 -24.21 -4.14
C THR A 99 0.44 -23.68 -2.78
N LEU A 100 0.33 -24.56 -1.78
CA LEU A 100 0.01 -24.14 -0.41
C LEU A 100 1.09 -23.20 0.16
N GLU A 101 2.35 -23.40 -0.21
CA GLU A 101 3.46 -22.51 0.18
C GLU A 101 3.27 -21.08 -0.39
N GLU A 102 2.95 -20.97 -1.67
CA GLU A 102 2.69 -19.69 -2.33
C GLU A 102 1.45 -18.98 -1.75
N TRP A 103 0.38 -19.75 -1.49
CA TRP A 103 -0.80 -19.26 -0.80
C TRP A 103 -0.44 -18.70 0.58
N ASN A 104 0.25 -19.48 1.41
CA ASN A 104 0.67 -19.08 2.76
C ASN A 104 1.60 -17.86 2.72
N ARG A 105 2.52 -17.80 1.76
CA ARG A 105 3.41 -16.65 1.57
C ARG A 105 2.62 -15.39 1.22
N SER A 106 1.63 -15.48 0.32
CA SER A 106 0.78 -14.35 -0.03
C SER A 106 0.02 -13.81 1.19
N PHE A 107 -0.55 -14.70 2.01
CA PHE A 107 -1.23 -14.31 3.24
C PHE A 107 -0.26 -13.79 4.31
N ALA A 108 0.90 -14.40 4.48
CA ALA A 108 1.90 -13.95 5.44
C ALA A 108 2.33 -12.51 5.17
N VAL A 109 2.62 -12.16 3.91
CA VAL A 109 3.05 -10.80 3.55
C VAL A 109 1.87 -9.83 3.56
N ASN A 110 0.82 -10.12 2.78
CA ASN A 110 -0.22 -9.13 2.49
C ASN A 110 -1.21 -8.93 3.65
N VAL A 111 -1.50 -9.98 4.41
CA VAL A 111 -2.52 -9.97 5.48
C VAL A 111 -1.88 -9.96 6.85
N THR A 112 -1.06 -10.97 7.17
CA THR A 112 -0.41 -11.06 8.48
C THR A 112 0.53 -9.90 8.70
N GLY A 113 1.30 -9.48 7.69
CA GLY A 113 2.17 -8.31 7.76
C GLY A 113 1.41 -7.02 8.06
N THR A 114 0.27 -6.80 7.38
CA THR A 114 -0.62 -5.66 7.68
C THR A 114 -1.14 -5.71 9.12
N PHE A 115 -1.53 -6.90 9.59
CA PHE A 115 -1.98 -7.10 10.97
C PHE A 115 -0.86 -6.82 11.99
N LEU A 116 0.33 -7.41 11.83
CA LEU A 116 1.45 -7.26 12.77
C LEU A 116 1.91 -5.80 12.88
N ALA A 117 2.14 -5.14 11.75
CA ALA A 117 2.52 -3.72 11.74
C ALA A 117 1.45 -2.86 12.43
N SER A 118 0.17 -3.08 12.13
CA SER A 118 -0.92 -2.34 12.76
C SER A 118 -1.02 -2.60 14.26
N LYS A 119 -0.98 -3.88 14.69
CA LYS A 119 -1.02 -4.28 16.10
C LYS A 119 0.02 -3.56 16.94
N HIS A 120 1.28 -3.59 16.48
CA HIS A 120 2.40 -3.02 17.23
C HIS A 120 2.52 -1.49 17.08
N ALA A 121 1.87 -0.87 16.07
CA ALA A 121 1.78 0.57 15.94
C ALA A 121 0.75 1.22 16.87
N LEU A 122 -0.29 0.51 17.33
CA LEU A 122 -1.38 1.08 18.12
C LEU A 122 -0.92 1.87 19.36
N PRO A 123 0.04 1.40 20.18
CA PRO A 123 0.51 2.18 21.32
C PRO A 123 1.08 3.57 20.92
N LEU A 124 1.82 3.63 19.80
CA LEU A 124 2.43 4.86 19.28
C LEU A 124 1.38 5.80 18.66
N LEU A 125 0.39 5.23 17.97
CA LEU A 125 -0.74 5.99 17.41
C LEU A 125 -1.59 6.61 18.52
N ARG A 126 -1.84 5.87 19.62
CA ARG A 126 -2.49 6.40 20.82
C ARG A 126 -1.68 7.53 21.48
N ALA A 127 -0.35 7.41 21.49
CA ALA A 127 0.51 8.48 21.99
C ALA A 127 0.39 9.76 21.16
N ALA A 128 0.28 9.65 19.83
CA ALA A 128 0.05 10.79 18.94
C ALA A 128 -1.29 11.48 19.24
N VAL A 129 -2.38 10.72 19.36
CA VAL A 129 -3.71 11.27 19.69
C VAL A 129 -3.71 11.98 21.04
N LYS A 130 -3.08 11.41 22.07
CA LYS A 130 -2.96 12.03 23.40
C LYS A 130 -2.20 13.36 23.36
N ASN A 131 -1.25 13.50 22.43
CA ASN A 131 -0.49 14.73 22.21
C ASN A 131 -1.24 15.78 21.37
N GLY A 132 -2.54 15.55 21.08
CA GLY A 132 -3.41 16.49 20.38
C GLY A 132 -3.28 16.45 18.85
N THR A 133 -2.62 15.43 18.28
CA THR A 133 -2.60 15.18 16.83
C THR A 133 -3.62 14.12 16.44
N THR A 134 -3.94 14.01 15.15
CA THR A 134 -4.74 12.90 14.61
C THR A 134 -3.85 11.74 14.22
N ALA A 135 -4.35 10.51 14.36
CA ALA A 135 -3.64 9.32 13.90
C ALA A 135 -4.38 8.62 12.75
N SER A 136 -3.63 8.04 11.82
CA SER A 136 -4.18 7.40 10.62
C SER A 136 -3.43 6.11 10.28
N ILE A 137 -4.17 5.04 10.01
CA ILE A 137 -3.65 3.82 9.37
C ILE A 137 -4.19 3.78 7.95
N ILE A 138 -3.31 3.56 6.98
CA ILE A 138 -3.64 3.44 5.56
C ILE A 138 -3.15 2.09 5.05
N ASN A 139 -4.09 1.20 4.78
CA ASN A 139 -3.82 -0.14 4.26
C ASN A 139 -3.83 -0.14 2.73
N PHE A 140 -3.16 -1.11 2.12
CA PHE A 140 -3.16 -1.32 0.68
C PHE A 140 -4.03 -2.53 0.32
N GLY A 141 -5.29 -2.24 -0.06
CA GLY A 141 -6.16 -3.14 -0.78
C GLY A 141 -5.74 -3.28 -2.25
N SER A 142 -6.70 -3.53 -3.10
CA SER A 142 -6.64 -3.51 -4.57
C SER A 142 -8.07 -3.45 -5.10
N TYR A 143 -8.27 -3.02 -6.34
CA TYR A 143 -9.53 -3.27 -7.05
C TYR A 143 -9.83 -4.79 -7.12
N ASP A 144 -8.80 -5.64 -7.14
CA ASP A 144 -8.92 -7.11 -7.08
C ASP A 144 -9.51 -7.66 -5.77
N GLY A 145 -9.67 -6.84 -4.76
CA GLY A 145 -10.45 -7.21 -3.58
C GLY A 145 -11.97 -7.04 -3.76
N PHE A 146 -12.43 -6.43 -4.87
CA PHE A 146 -13.85 -6.27 -5.24
C PHE A 146 -14.23 -7.08 -6.49
N ILE A 147 -13.36 -7.04 -7.49
CA ILE A 147 -13.46 -7.79 -8.74
C ILE A 147 -12.18 -8.61 -8.89
N ALA A 148 -12.04 -9.41 -9.92
CA ALA A 148 -10.87 -10.28 -10.04
C ALA A 148 -10.32 -10.30 -11.45
N ASP A 149 -9.01 -10.19 -11.56
CA ASP A 149 -8.29 -10.57 -12.77
C ASP A 149 -8.04 -12.08 -12.80
N PRO A 150 -8.11 -12.71 -13.98
CA PRO A 150 -7.77 -14.12 -14.13
C PRO A 150 -6.34 -14.41 -13.68
N GLY A 151 -6.15 -15.51 -12.94
CA GLY A 151 -4.83 -15.92 -12.48
C GLY A 151 -4.36 -15.26 -11.18
N LEU A 152 -5.20 -14.54 -10.44
CA LEU A 152 -4.84 -13.85 -9.21
C LEU A 152 -5.57 -14.38 -7.96
N ALA A 153 -5.91 -15.67 -7.92
CA ALA A 153 -6.77 -16.23 -6.87
C ALA A 153 -6.27 -15.94 -5.45
N ALA A 154 -4.98 -16.18 -5.16
CA ALA A 154 -4.41 -15.92 -3.84
C ALA A 154 -4.33 -14.41 -3.55
N TYR A 155 -3.94 -13.61 -4.52
CA TYR A 155 -3.84 -12.17 -4.39
C TYR A 155 -5.21 -11.53 -4.09
N CYS A 156 -6.24 -11.84 -4.89
CA CYS A 156 -7.61 -11.36 -4.67
C CYS A 156 -8.12 -11.73 -3.27
N ALA A 157 -7.88 -12.96 -2.82
CA ALA A 157 -8.25 -13.39 -1.48
C ALA A 157 -7.58 -12.54 -0.38
N THR A 158 -6.27 -12.25 -0.52
CA THR A 158 -5.54 -11.42 0.45
C THR A 158 -6.06 -9.98 0.45
N LYS A 159 -6.39 -9.41 -0.71
CA LYS A 159 -6.88 -8.04 -0.82
C LYS A 159 -8.29 -7.89 -0.28
N GLY A 160 -9.15 -8.89 -0.50
CA GLY A 160 -10.46 -8.97 0.16
C GLY A 160 -10.34 -9.06 1.69
N ALA A 161 -9.37 -9.82 2.20
CA ALA A 161 -9.09 -9.89 3.63
C ALA A 161 -8.65 -8.54 4.21
N VAL A 162 -7.76 -7.80 3.52
CA VAL A 162 -7.33 -6.44 3.92
C VAL A 162 -8.51 -5.46 3.92
N HIS A 163 -9.45 -5.58 2.95
CA HIS A 163 -10.67 -4.76 2.94
C HIS A 163 -11.54 -4.98 4.18
N ALA A 164 -11.74 -6.24 4.58
CA ALA A 164 -12.51 -6.59 5.78
C ALA A 164 -11.79 -6.11 7.05
N LEU A 165 -10.48 -6.37 7.16
CA LEU A 165 -9.63 -5.93 8.28
C LEU A 165 -9.67 -4.41 8.45
N THR A 166 -9.59 -3.64 7.38
CA THR A 166 -9.67 -2.18 7.40
C THR A 166 -10.95 -1.68 8.06
N ARG A 167 -12.11 -2.25 7.70
CA ARG A 167 -13.40 -1.87 8.29
C ARG A 167 -13.50 -2.26 9.76
N ALA A 168 -13.04 -3.47 10.12
CA ALA A 168 -13.03 -3.92 11.51
C ALA A 168 -12.18 -2.99 12.38
N MET A 169 -10.94 -2.72 11.96
CA MET A 169 -10.03 -1.83 12.70
C MET A 169 -10.57 -0.39 12.80
N ALA A 170 -11.27 0.12 11.78
CA ALA A 170 -11.89 1.44 11.83
C ALA A 170 -12.98 1.53 12.91
N CYS A 171 -13.76 0.44 13.09
CA CYS A 171 -14.76 0.35 14.14
C CYS A 171 -14.12 0.25 15.53
N ASP A 172 -13.09 -0.60 15.67
CA ASP A 172 -12.45 -0.87 16.95
C ASP A 172 -11.67 0.35 17.48
N HIS A 173 -10.97 1.07 16.61
CA HIS A 173 -10.03 2.15 16.98
C HIS A 173 -10.53 3.57 16.68
N GLY A 174 -11.66 3.70 15.98
CA GLY A 174 -12.31 5.00 15.76
C GLY A 174 -12.63 5.74 17.07
N PRO A 175 -13.19 5.08 18.10
CA PRO A 175 -13.42 5.70 19.42
C PRO A 175 -12.15 6.20 20.10
N GLU A 176 -10.97 5.68 19.72
CA GLU A 176 -9.66 6.12 20.21
C GLU A 176 -9.06 7.29 19.41
N GLY A 177 -9.76 7.81 18.39
CA GLY A 177 -9.28 8.88 17.53
C GLY A 177 -8.32 8.42 16.41
N ILE A 178 -8.25 7.10 16.15
CA ILE A 178 -7.43 6.52 15.09
C ILE A 178 -8.32 6.20 13.88
N ARG A 179 -8.06 6.83 12.75
CA ARG A 179 -8.75 6.55 11.49
C ARG A 179 -8.07 5.40 10.75
N VAL A 180 -8.85 4.53 10.14
CA VAL A 180 -8.31 3.42 9.34
C VAL A 180 -9.02 3.39 7.98
N ASN A 181 -8.25 3.48 6.89
CA ASN A 181 -8.75 3.43 5.52
C ASN A 181 -7.89 2.49 4.68
N ALA A 182 -8.41 2.05 3.55
CA ALA A 182 -7.60 1.38 2.54
C ALA A 182 -7.63 2.15 1.22
N ILE A 183 -6.50 2.14 0.52
CA ILE A 183 -6.42 2.50 -0.89
C ILE A 183 -6.52 1.20 -1.69
N CYS A 184 -7.28 1.26 -2.78
CA CYS A 184 -7.49 0.17 -3.71
C CYS A 184 -7.06 0.61 -5.11
N PRO A 185 -5.75 0.54 -5.42
CA PRO A 185 -5.23 0.93 -6.72
C PRO A 185 -5.71 -0.02 -7.83
N GLY A 186 -5.81 0.51 -9.07
CA GLY A 186 -5.78 -0.27 -10.29
C GLY A 186 -4.35 -0.56 -10.74
N TYR A 187 -4.12 -0.61 -12.06
CA TYR A 187 -2.78 -0.79 -12.62
C TYR A 187 -1.96 0.50 -12.42
N ILE A 188 -0.82 0.36 -11.72
CA ILE A 188 0.10 1.46 -11.42
C ILE A 188 1.48 1.15 -11.99
N ASP A 189 2.12 2.12 -12.65
CA ASP A 189 3.44 1.99 -13.26
C ASP A 189 4.53 1.79 -12.19
N THR A 190 4.78 0.54 -11.87
CA THR A 190 5.70 0.08 -10.83
C THR A 190 6.54 -1.08 -11.34
N PRO A 191 7.64 -1.44 -10.65
CA PRO A 191 8.37 -2.68 -10.98
C PRO A 191 7.50 -3.93 -11.01
N MET A 192 6.43 -4.00 -10.20
CA MET A 192 5.47 -5.11 -10.22
C MET A 192 4.75 -5.18 -11.58
N LEU A 193 4.18 -4.08 -12.07
CA LEU A 193 3.54 -4.02 -13.38
C LEU A 193 4.53 -4.25 -14.53
N GLN A 194 5.75 -3.74 -14.42
CA GLN A 194 6.79 -3.98 -15.44
C GLN A 194 7.20 -5.47 -15.48
N SER A 195 7.25 -6.15 -14.33
CA SER A 195 7.49 -7.59 -14.27
C SER A 195 6.36 -8.41 -14.92
N PHE A 196 5.10 -8.00 -14.72
CA PHE A 196 3.94 -8.56 -15.43
C PHE A 196 4.12 -8.45 -16.96
N PHE A 197 4.45 -7.27 -17.48
CA PHE A 197 4.69 -7.07 -18.92
C PHE A 197 5.84 -7.94 -19.44
N ALA A 198 6.93 -8.06 -18.67
CA ALA A 198 8.08 -8.88 -19.05
C ALA A 198 7.75 -10.38 -19.05
N GLY A 199 7.02 -10.85 -18.05
CA GLY A 199 6.59 -12.26 -17.93
C GLY A 199 5.61 -12.68 -19.01
N ALA A 200 4.62 -11.86 -19.29
CA ALA A 200 3.61 -12.12 -20.31
C ALA A 200 4.19 -12.06 -21.74
N GLY A 201 5.20 -11.23 -21.98
CA GLY A 201 5.93 -11.16 -23.27
C GLY A 201 6.77 -12.40 -23.57
N SER A 202 7.18 -13.16 -22.56
CA SER A 202 7.98 -14.40 -22.72
C SER A 202 7.12 -15.66 -22.93
N GLY A 203 5.81 -15.58 -22.66
CA GLY A 203 4.88 -16.74 -22.62
C GLY A 203 4.23 -17.14 -23.95
N GLY A 204 4.69 -16.65 -25.09
CA GLY A 204 4.26 -17.15 -26.43
C GLY A 204 2.83 -16.83 -26.86
N LYS A 205 2.09 -16.00 -26.16
CA LYS A 205 0.77 -15.52 -26.58
C LYS A 205 0.88 -14.27 -27.46
N GLY A 206 1.62 -14.35 -28.57
CA GLY A 206 1.45 -13.53 -29.79
C GLY A 206 1.47 -11.99 -29.71
N GLY A 207 1.83 -11.39 -28.57
CA GLY A 207 1.85 -9.94 -28.41
C GLY A 207 3.22 -9.42 -27.96
N THR A 208 3.58 -8.22 -28.42
CA THR A 208 4.75 -7.49 -27.92
C THR A 208 4.42 -6.83 -26.57
N ILE A 209 5.45 -6.44 -25.80
CA ILE A 209 5.26 -5.64 -24.56
C ILE A 209 4.41 -4.40 -24.86
N ASP A 210 4.60 -3.76 -26.01
CA ASP A 210 3.86 -2.56 -26.37
C ASP A 210 2.38 -2.86 -26.61
N THR A 211 2.03 -4.00 -27.24
CA THR A 211 0.62 -4.41 -27.40
C THR A 211 -0.06 -4.70 -26.07
N LEU A 212 0.67 -5.27 -25.09
CA LEU A 212 0.16 -5.48 -23.73
C LEU A 212 -0.04 -4.17 -22.98
N LYS A 213 0.91 -3.25 -23.07
CA LYS A 213 0.78 -1.91 -22.46
C LYS A 213 -0.43 -1.17 -23.04
N GLU A 214 -0.63 -1.25 -24.33
CA GLU A 214 -1.79 -0.62 -24.98
C GLU A 214 -3.10 -1.29 -24.58
N ALA A 215 -3.14 -2.62 -24.46
CA ALA A 215 -4.31 -3.35 -23.98
C ALA A 215 -4.65 -2.93 -22.52
N VAL A 216 -3.66 -2.81 -21.63
CA VAL A 216 -3.86 -2.33 -20.25
C VAL A 216 -4.35 -0.88 -20.24
N ARG A 217 -3.86 0.00 -21.11
CA ARG A 217 -4.41 1.37 -21.24
C ARG A 217 -5.84 1.35 -21.72
N ALA A 218 -6.15 0.49 -22.70
CA ALA A 218 -7.46 0.45 -23.34
C ALA A 218 -8.59 0.00 -22.40
N VAL A 219 -8.31 -0.82 -21.38
CA VAL A 219 -9.32 -1.24 -20.39
C VAL A 219 -9.68 -0.13 -19.39
N HIS A 220 -8.87 0.91 -19.26
CA HIS A 220 -9.17 2.05 -18.40
C HIS A 220 -10.02 3.10 -19.16
N PRO A 221 -11.12 3.60 -18.59
CA PRO A 221 -11.88 4.72 -19.17
C PRO A 221 -11.02 5.95 -19.47
N ILE A 222 -10.06 6.28 -18.60
CA ILE A 222 -9.13 7.41 -18.80
C ILE A 222 -8.01 7.12 -19.80
N ARG A 223 -7.97 5.90 -20.39
CA ARG A 223 -6.98 5.47 -21.40
C ARG A 223 -5.52 5.55 -20.94
N ASN A 224 -5.32 5.38 -19.65
CA ASN A 224 -3.97 5.30 -19.04
C ASN A 224 -4.01 4.50 -17.76
N TYR A 225 -2.88 3.96 -17.32
CA TYR A 225 -2.70 3.42 -15.97
C TYR A 225 -2.10 4.51 -15.06
N GLY A 226 -2.23 4.33 -13.75
CA GLY A 226 -1.79 5.33 -12.77
C GLY A 226 -0.27 5.35 -12.57
N THR A 227 0.19 6.37 -11.90
CA THR A 227 1.57 6.52 -11.45
C THR A 227 1.66 6.34 -9.93
N PRO A 228 2.84 6.01 -9.37
CA PRO A 228 3.06 6.02 -7.92
C PRO A 228 2.68 7.35 -7.25
N GLU A 229 2.88 8.47 -7.94
CA GLU A 229 2.53 9.81 -7.47
C GLU A 229 1.02 10.00 -7.33
N ASP A 230 0.20 9.43 -8.20
CA ASP A 230 -1.26 9.47 -8.08
C ASP A 230 -1.70 8.83 -6.77
N ILE A 231 -1.11 7.69 -6.43
CA ILE A 231 -1.37 6.99 -5.18
C ILE A 231 -0.85 7.81 -3.99
N ALA A 232 0.38 8.32 -4.06
CA ALA A 232 0.99 9.11 -2.99
C ALA A 232 0.17 10.39 -2.67
N ASN A 233 -0.47 11.00 -3.66
CA ASN A 233 -1.34 12.16 -3.48
C ASN A 233 -2.57 11.83 -2.62
N LEU A 234 -3.26 10.71 -2.89
CA LEU A 234 -4.41 10.27 -2.09
C LEU A 234 -3.99 9.80 -0.70
N VAL A 235 -2.85 9.09 -0.57
CA VAL A 235 -2.28 8.69 0.73
C VAL A 235 -1.96 9.92 1.57
N ASN A 236 -1.36 10.95 0.97
CA ASN A 236 -1.05 12.20 1.65
C ASN A 236 -2.31 12.89 2.20
N TRP A 237 -3.39 12.95 1.41
CA TRP A 237 -4.66 13.49 1.89
C TRP A 237 -5.21 12.65 3.05
N LEU A 238 -5.24 11.32 2.95
CA LEU A 238 -5.72 10.43 4.00
C LEU A 238 -4.88 10.52 5.29
N ALA A 239 -3.58 10.82 5.19
CA ALA A 239 -2.69 11.04 6.32
C ALA A 239 -2.90 12.40 7.00
N SER A 240 -3.44 13.38 6.29
CA SER A 240 -3.62 14.75 6.77
C SER A 240 -4.90 14.92 7.58
N ASP A 241 -5.00 16.09 8.25
CA ASP A 241 -6.19 16.47 9.02
C ASP A 241 -7.37 16.85 8.11
N GLU A 242 -7.14 17.08 6.82
CA GLU A 242 -8.21 17.31 5.85
C GLU A 242 -9.12 16.08 5.71
N ALA A 243 -8.59 14.88 5.98
CA ALA A 243 -9.33 13.62 5.94
C ALA A 243 -9.94 13.22 7.31
N ARG A 244 -10.10 14.15 8.25
CA ARG A 244 -10.55 13.85 9.64
C ARG A 244 -11.87 13.06 9.74
N TYR A 245 -12.72 13.12 8.72
CA TYR A 245 -14.00 12.40 8.68
C TYR A 245 -13.98 11.13 7.84
N ALA A 246 -12.82 10.80 7.25
CA ALA A 246 -12.62 9.58 6.44
C ALA A 246 -12.10 8.43 7.32
N SER A 247 -12.94 7.44 7.60
CA SER A 247 -12.56 6.20 8.30
C SER A 247 -13.42 5.03 7.83
N GLY A 248 -12.86 3.83 7.77
CA GLY A 248 -13.52 2.60 7.34
C GLY A 248 -13.75 2.52 5.82
N GLN A 249 -13.20 3.43 5.02
CA GLN A 249 -13.45 3.50 3.59
C GLN A 249 -12.40 2.76 2.78
N LEU A 250 -12.84 2.25 1.63
CA LEU A 250 -12.03 1.61 0.62
C LEU A 250 -11.98 2.55 -0.59
N TRP A 251 -10.87 3.26 -0.75
CA TRP A 251 -10.69 4.31 -1.75
C TRP A 251 -10.15 3.72 -3.04
N VAL A 252 -11.05 3.46 -3.99
CA VAL A 252 -10.66 2.95 -5.30
C VAL A 252 -10.04 4.08 -6.13
N LEU A 253 -8.84 3.85 -6.66
CA LEU A 253 -8.11 4.76 -7.55
C LEU A 253 -7.53 3.95 -8.72
N ASP A 254 -8.35 3.74 -9.75
CA ASP A 254 -8.13 2.76 -10.82
C ASP A 254 -8.43 3.31 -12.23
N GLY A 255 -8.50 4.62 -12.39
CA GLY A 255 -8.82 5.24 -13.68
C GLY A 255 -10.19 4.88 -14.23
N GLY A 256 -11.12 4.45 -13.37
CA GLY A 256 -12.48 4.04 -13.74
C GLY A 256 -12.58 2.58 -14.20
N LEU A 257 -11.51 1.78 -14.07
CA LEU A 257 -11.48 0.36 -14.48
C LEU A 257 -12.64 -0.43 -13.87
N SER A 258 -12.84 -0.36 -12.57
CA SER A 258 -13.91 -1.10 -11.88
C SER A 258 -15.29 -0.45 -11.95
N ALA A 259 -15.39 0.80 -12.43
CA ALA A 259 -16.66 1.51 -12.54
C ALA A 259 -17.44 1.18 -13.83
N GLN A 260 -16.78 0.55 -14.81
CA GLN A 260 -17.40 0.25 -16.09
C GLN A 260 -17.94 -1.18 -16.15
N VAL A 261 -19.10 -1.34 -16.80
CA VAL A 261 -19.56 -2.64 -17.27
C VAL A 261 -18.90 -2.88 -18.63
N GLN A 262 -18.17 -3.99 -18.79
CA GLN A 262 -17.66 -4.38 -20.10
C GLN A 262 -18.83 -4.70 -20.99
N GLN A 263 -19.20 -3.78 -21.85
CA GLN A 263 -20.17 -4.04 -22.91
C GLN A 263 -19.48 -4.83 -24.02
N MET A 264 -20.09 -5.93 -24.44
CA MET A 264 -19.72 -6.54 -25.71
C MET A 264 -19.89 -5.47 -26.79
N ARG A 265 -18.79 -5.02 -27.38
CA ARG A 265 -18.85 -4.27 -28.62
C ARG A 265 -19.18 -5.30 -29.74
N LEU A 266 -20.42 -5.31 -30.20
CA LEU A 266 -20.86 -6.02 -31.39
C LEU A 266 -20.18 -5.43 -32.61
#